data_c0f0ff96e2cdf4f71202636f1b61839c
#
_entry.id   c0f0ff96e2cdf4f71202636f1b61839c
#
_cell.length_a   1.000
_cell.length_b   1.000
_cell.length_c   1.000
_cell.angle_alpha   90.00
_cell.angle_beta   90.00
_cell.angle_gamma   90.00
#
_symmetry.space_group_name_H-M   'P 1'
#
loop_
_entity.id
_entity.type
_entity.pdbx_description
1 polymer ?
#
loop_
_entity_poly.entity_id
_entity_poly.type
_entity_poly.pdbx_seq_one_letter_code
_entity_poly.pdbx_strand_id
1 'polypeptide(L)'
;MLDAAIIGSAQAIEHYEISRYGTLIAWAPELDHDNVVSLLNANLREEKAADKKLSGLAEGGLNRKASGHRVAAERSSALRKTGTPRRGATRKSASRGKTAASRKTR
;
A
#
# COMPACT_ATOMS: atom_id res chain seq x y z
N MET A 1 0.26 -1.00 1.45
CA MET A 1 -0.62 -0.76 0.27
C MET A 1 -1.31 -2.04 -0.19
N LEU A 2 -0.60 -3.14 -0.34
CA LEU A 2 -1.18 -4.41 -0.83
C LEU A 2 -2.37 -4.87 0.03
N ASP A 3 -2.23 -4.89 1.35
CA ASP A 3 -3.29 -5.34 2.26
C ASP A 3 -4.58 -4.54 2.13
N ALA A 4 -4.49 -3.20 1.97
CA ALA A 4 -5.66 -2.35 1.76
C ALA A 4 -6.35 -2.63 0.41
N ALA A 5 -5.57 -2.94 -0.63
CA ALA A 5 -6.10 -3.31 -1.94
C ALA A 5 -6.78 -4.69 -1.89
N ILE A 6 -6.19 -5.66 -1.17
CA ILE A 6 -6.77 -6.98 -0.95
C ILE A 6 -8.11 -6.87 -0.23
N ILE A 7 -8.17 -6.07 0.86
CA ILE A 7 -9.42 -5.87 1.61
C ILE A 7 -10.49 -5.25 0.72
N GLY A 8 -10.17 -4.20 -0.05
CA GLY A 8 -11.12 -3.58 -0.96
C GLY A 8 -11.65 -4.54 -2.03
N SER A 9 -10.79 -5.41 -2.57
CA SER A 9 -11.19 -6.43 -3.52
C SER A 9 -12.06 -7.52 -2.88
N ALA A 10 -11.72 -7.95 -1.66
CA ALA A 10 -12.51 -8.92 -0.91
C ALA A 10 -13.90 -8.35 -0.60
N GLN A 11 -14.01 -7.11 -0.12
CA GLN A 11 -15.32 -6.47 0.12
C GLN A 11 -16.18 -6.39 -1.14
N ALA A 12 -15.59 -6.16 -2.31
CA ALA A 12 -16.33 -6.15 -3.56
C ALA A 12 -16.95 -7.52 -3.86
N ILE A 13 -16.24 -8.62 -3.53
CA ILE A 13 -16.75 -9.99 -3.65
C ILE A 13 -17.89 -10.21 -2.66
N GLU A 14 -17.70 -9.87 -1.38
CA GLU A 14 -18.74 -10.03 -0.35
C GLU A 14 -20.02 -9.27 -0.73
N HIS A 15 -19.91 -8.03 -1.22
CA HIS A 15 -21.08 -7.25 -1.65
C HIS A 15 -21.78 -7.89 -2.86
N TYR A 16 -21.02 -8.46 -3.79
CA TYR A 16 -21.61 -9.22 -4.90
C TYR A 16 -22.38 -10.42 -4.37
N GLU A 17 -21.84 -11.20 -3.46
CA GLU A 17 -22.46 -12.39 -2.88
C GLU A 17 -23.68 -12.03 -2.04
N ILE A 18 -23.61 -11.00 -1.22
CA ILE A 18 -24.76 -10.46 -0.46
C ILE A 18 -25.91 -10.10 -1.40
N SER A 19 -25.64 -9.43 -2.51
CA SER A 19 -26.64 -9.08 -3.51
C SER A 19 -27.25 -10.33 -4.16
N ARG A 20 -26.41 -11.30 -4.52
CA ARG A 20 -26.84 -12.57 -5.16
C ARG A 20 -27.72 -13.40 -4.22
N TYR A 21 -27.28 -13.60 -2.97
CA TYR A 21 -28.09 -14.33 -1.99
C TYR A 21 -29.41 -13.64 -1.70
N GLY A 22 -29.43 -12.30 -1.60
CA GLY A 22 -30.67 -11.56 -1.43
C GLY A 22 -31.67 -11.80 -2.58
N THR A 23 -31.17 -11.79 -3.82
CA THR A 23 -31.99 -12.08 -5.00
C THR A 23 -32.50 -13.51 -5.01
N LEU A 24 -31.64 -14.49 -4.74
CA LEU A 24 -32.00 -15.90 -4.72
C LEU A 24 -33.04 -16.21 -3.63
N ILE A 25 -32.93 -15.58 -2.46
CA ILE A 25 -33.91 -15.71 -1.37
C ILE A 25 -35.29 -15.21 -1.81
N ALA A 26 -35.33 -14.08 -2.54
CA ALA A 26 -36.59 -13.55 -3.07
C ALA A 26 -37.21 -14.43 -4.16
N TRP A 27 -36.41 -15.08 -4.99
CA TRP A 27 -36.87 -15.90 -6.08
C TRP A 27 -37.26 -17.36 -5.68
N ALA A 28 -36.62 -17.88 -4.64
CA ALA A 28 -36.82 -19.29 -4.25
C ALA A 28 -38.30 -19.65 -4.01
N PRO A 29 -39.10 -18.85 -3.28
CA PRO A 29 -40.52 -19.12 -3.12
C PRO A 29 -41.32 -19.05 -4.43
N GLU A 30 -40.99 -18.10 -5.31
CA GLU A 30 -41.63 -17.91 -6.60
C GLU A 30 -41.40 -19.11 -7.55
N LEU A 31 -40.38 -19.91 -7.26
CA LEU A 31 -39.99 -21.10 -8.02
C LEU A 31 -40.29 -22.41 -7.27
N ASP A 32 -41.14 -22.37 -6.24
CA ASP A 32 -41.50 -23.53 -5.38
C ASP A 32 -40.27 -24.18 -4.69
N HIS A 33 -39.23 -23.37 -4.38
CA HIS A 33 -38.02 -23.82 -3.74
C HIS A 33 -37.86 -23.29 -2.28
N ASP A 34 -38.95 -23.28 -1.52
CA ASP A 34 -38.95 -22.81 -0.12
C ASP A 34 -37.95 -23.55 0.77
N ASN A 35 -37.66 -24.81 0.46
CA ASN A 35 -36.74 -25.64 1.22
C ASN A 35 -35.29 -25.12 1.24
N VAL A 36 -34.87 -24.30 0.26
CA VAL A 36 -33.51 -23.72 0.21
C VAL A 36 -33.39 -22.35 0.87
N VAL A 37 -34.50 -21.69 1.18
CA VAL A 37 -34.53 -20.33 1.73
C VAL A 37 -33.72 -20.22 3.04
N SER A 38 -33.85 -21.20 3.92
CA SER A 38 -33.13 -21.22 5.20
C SER A 38 -31.61 -21.31 5.00
N LEU A 39 -31.16 -22.12 4.02
CA LEU A 39 -29.77 -22.31 3.67
C LEU A 39 -29.17 -21.03 3.04
N LEU A 40 -29.88 -20.42 2.11
CA LEU A 40 -29.51 -19.18 1.47
C LEU A 40 -29.39 -18.03 2.50
N ASN A 41 -30.30 -17.98 3.48
CA ASN A 41 -30.22 -17.02 4.58
C ASN A 41 -29.05 -17.27 5.51
N ALA A 42 -28.63 -18.53 5.70
CA ALA A 42 -27.40 -18.83 6.46
C ALA A 42 -26.18 -18.26 5.75
N ASN A 43 -26.01 -18.55 4.46
CA ASN A 43 -24.93 -18.01 3.65
C ASN A 43 -24.93 -16.47 3.66
N LEU A 44 -26.07 -15.83 3.42
CA LEU A 44 -26.19 -14.37 3.47
C LEU A 44 -25.68 -13.77 4.79
N ARG A 45 -25.93 -14.45 5.93
CA ARG A 45 -25.41 -14.00 7.23
C ARG A 45 -23.90 -14.14 7.31
N GLU A 46 -23.31 -15.17 6.73
CA GLU A 46 -21.86 -15.38 6.70
C GLU A 46 -21.17 -14.29 5.88
N GLU A 47 -21.68 -13.97 4.67
CA GLU A 47 -21.14 -12.92 3.82
C GLU A 47 -21.20 -11.54 4.51
N LYS A 48 -22.33 -11.20 5.14
CA LYS A 48 -22.45 -9.97 5.93
C LYS A 48 -21.47 -9.91 7.10
N ALA A 49 -21.19 -11.04 7.73
CA ALA A 49 -20.22 -11.11 8.82
C ALA A 49 -18.78 -10.97 8.31
N ALA A 50 -18.47 -11.53 7.14
CA ALA A 50 -17.18 -11.39 6.48
C ALA A 50 -16.92 -9.93 6.07
N ASP A 51 -17.87 -9.28 5.40
CA ASP A 51 -17.79 -7.86 5.03
C ASP A 51 -17.54 -6.95 6.24
N LYS A 52 -18.29 -7.21 7.34
CA LYS A 52 -18.09 -6.46 8.59
C LYS A 52 -16.68 -6.65 9.18
N LYS A 53 -16.11 -7.85 9.10
CA LYS A 53 -14.73 -8.11 9.55
C LYS A 53 -13.72 -7.36 8.69
N LEU A 54 -13.89 -7.37 7.37
CA LEU A 54 -13.04 -6.64 6.43
C LEU A 54 -13.08 -5.14 6.68
N SER A 55 -14.28 -4.57 6.91
CA SER A 55 -14.44 -3.16 7.31
C SER A 55 -13.68 -2.85 8.59
N GLY A 56 -13.82 -3.69 9.62
CA GLY A 56 -13.09 -3.52 10.88
C GLY A 56 -11.57 -3.56 10.72
N LEU A 57 -11.05 -4.41 9.84
CA LEU A 57 -9.61 -4.45 9.52
C LEU A 57 -9.15 -3.19 8.79
N ALA A 58 -9.93 -2.69 7.83
CA ALA A 58 -9.63 -1.48 7.08
C ALA A 58 -9.60 -0.25 8.01
N GLU A 59 -10.63 -0.08 8.83
CA GLU A 59 -10.80 1.03 9.78
C GLU A 59 -9.82 0.94 10.96
N GLY A 60 -9.45 -0.26 11.36
CA GLY A 60 -8.51 -0.56 12.46
C GLY A 60 -7.08 -0.11 12.23
N GLY A 61 -6.79 0.57 11.12
CA GLY A 61 -5.51 1.23 10.85
C GLY A 61 -4.80 0.82 9.56
N LEU A 62 -5.28 -0.21 8.83
CA LEU A 62 -4.67 -0.63 7.57
C LEU A 62 -4.71 0.48 6.50
N ASN A 63 -5.84 1.18 6.36
CA ASN A 63 -5.98 2.31 5.46
C ASN A 63 -5.02 3.46 5.82
N ARG A 64 -4.83 3.73 7.10
CA ARG A 64 -3.90 4.75 7.60
C ARG A 64 -2.45 4.36 7.32
N LYS A 65 -2.08 3.10 7.51
CA LYS A 65 -0.75 2.58 7.16
C LYS A 65 -0.51 2.67 5.66
N ALA A 66 -1.50 2.35 4.84
CA ALA A 66 -1.42 2.42 3.38
C ALA A 66 -1.20 3.87 2.90
N SER A 67 -1.90 4.86 3.46
CA SER A 67 -1.72 6.29 3.14
C SER A 67 -0.37 6.81 3.59
N GLY A 68 0.13 6.43 4.76
CA GLY A 68 1.46 6.80 5.26
C GLY A 68 2.60 6.31 4.37
N HIS A 69 2.50 5.10 3.83
CA HIS A 69 3.47 4.57 2.86
C HIS A 69 3.51 5.39 1.57
N ARG A 70 2.36 5.86 1.10
CA ARG A 70 2.27 6.68 -0.11
C ARG A 70 2.96 8.03 0.08
N VAL A 71 2.69 8.73 1.18
CA VAL A 71 3.31 10.02 1.49
C VAL A 71 4.83 9.88 1.65
N ALA A 72 5.32 8.83 2.27
CA ALA A 72 6.75 8.56 2.40
C ALA A 72 7.41 8.27 1.05
N ALA A 73 6.76 7.52 0.16
CA ALA A 73 7.26 7.23 -1.19
C ALA A 73 7.29 8.49 -2.07
N GLU A 74 6.27 9.32 -2.01
CA GLU A 74 6.21 10.59 -2.73
C GLU A 74 7.29 11.58 -2.27
N ARG A 75 7.50 11.71 -0.95
CA ARG A 75 8.59 12.53 -0.38
C ARG A 75 9.96 12.02 -0.81
N SER A 76 10.19 10.71 -0.81
CA SER A 76 11.44 10.10 -1.24
C SER A 76 11.71 10.33 -2.73
N SER A 77 10.69 10.25 -3.58
CA SER A 77 10.81 10.49 -5.03
C SER A 77 11.03 11.97 -5.35
N ALA A 78 10.37 12.88 -4.64
CA ALA A 78 10.58 14.32 -4.77
C ALA A 78 12.01 14.73 -4.37
N LEU A 79 12.53 14.17 -3.27
CA LEU A 79 13.89 14.42 -2.81
C LEU A 79 14.96 13.96 -3.82
N ARG A 80 14.70 12.86 -4.55
CA ARG A 80 15.59 12.38 -5.62
C ARG A 80 15.55 13.28 -6.87
N LYS A 81 14.40 13.89 -7.17
CA LYS A 81 14.25 14.80 -8.32
C LYS A 81 14.85 16.18 -8.08
N THR A 82 14.93 16.63 -6.83
CA THR A 82 15.52 17.93 -6.44
C THR A 82 16.97 17.82 -5.99
N GLY A 83 17.59 16.65 -6.07
CA GLY A 83 18.99 16.42 -5.79
C GLY A 83 19.87 17.27 -6.69
N THR A 84 20.29 18.43 -6.22
CA THR A 84 21.28 19.30 -6.84
C THR A 84 22.54 18.49 -7.13
N PRO A 85 23.11 18.58 -8.34
CA PRO A 85 24.37 17.88 -8.63
C PRO A 85 25.43 18.42 -7.68
N ARG A 86 25.99 17.55 -6.87
CA ARG A 86 27.08 17.84 -5.96
C ARG A 86 28.26 18.35 -6.80
N ARG A 87 28.41 19.67 -6.85
CA ARG A 87 29.51 20.36 -7.53
C ARG A 87 30.81 19.79 -6.99
N GLY A 88 31.56 19.14 -7.86
CA GLY A 88 32.83 18.53 -7.53
C GLY A 88 33.77 19.54 -6.89
N ALA A 89 34.24 19.26 -5.70
CA ALA A 89 35.33 19.95 -5.09
C ALA A 89 36.61 19.68 -5.91
N THR A 90 37.00 20.65 -6.72
CA THR A 90 38.30 20.66 -7.37
C THR A 90 39.37 20.77 -6.27
N ARG A 91 40.03 19.68 -6.05
CA ARG A 91 41.25 19.62 -5.24
C ARG A 91 42.35 20.41 -5.97
N LYS A 92 42.59 21.65 -5.57
CA LYS A 92 43.78 22.39 -5.95
C LYS A 92 44.99 21.66 -5.39
N SER A 93 45.75 21.01 -6.26
CA SER A 93 47.11 20.58 -6.03
C SER A 93 48.00 21.79 -5.91
N ALA A 94 48.47 22.11 -4.72
CA ALA A 94 49.54 23.07 -4.53
C ALA A 94 50.87 22.32 -4.69
N SER A 95 51.46 22.49 -5.84
CA SER A 95 52.85 22.16 -6.09
C SER A 95 53.70 23.21 -5.31
N ARG A 96 54.43 22.77 -4.36
CA ARG A 96 55.46 23.60 -3.70
C ARG A 96 56.82 23.16 -4.16
N GLY A 97 57.43 24.04 -4.97
CA GLY A 97 58.71 23.84 -5.61
C GLY A 97 59.87 23.69 -4.64
N LYS A 98 60.81 22.95 -5.13
CA LYS A 98 62.17 22.81 -4.62
C LYS A 98 62.90 24.18 -4.61
N THR A 99 63.59 24.49 -3.54
CA THR A 99 64.81 25.30 -3.64
C THR A 99 65.92 24.60 -2.89
N ALA A 100 66.86 24.23 -3.69
CA ALA A 100 68.18 23.80 -3.24
C ALA A 100 68.96 25.03 -2.76
N ALA A 101 69.70 24.90 -1.69
CA ALA A 101 70.85 25.75 -1.40
C ALA A 101 71.93 24.89 -0.78
N SER A 102 72.97 24.80 -1.55
CA SER A 102 74.33 24.34 -1.26
C SER A 102 75.06 25.29 -0.38
N ARG A 103 75.93 24.83 0.50
CA ARG A 103 77.32 25.33 0.83
C ARG A 103 77.73 24.76 2.19
N LYS A 104 78.72 23.95 2.25
CA LYS A 104 80.17 24.03 2.07
C LYS A 104 80.89 24.49 3.34
N THR A 105 81.86 23.63 3.75
CA THR A 105 83.13 23.91 4.50
C THR A 105 82.95 24.07 6.02
N ARG A 106 83.67 23.40 6.85
CA ARG A 106 85.06 22.89 6.95
C ARG A 106 85.11 21.81 7.97
#